data_744e0a4ec77f00a2f182a5040f1355ca
#
_entry.id   744e0a4ec77f00a2f182a5040f1355ca
#
_cell.length_a   1.000
_cell.length_b   1.000
_cell.length_c   1.000
_cell.angle_alpha   90.00
_cell.angle_beta   90.00
_cell.angle_gamma   90.00
#
_symmetry.space_group_name_H-M   'P 1'
#
loop_
_entity.id
_entity.type
_entity.pdbx_description
1 polymer ?
#
loop_
_entity_poly.entity_id
_entity_poly.type
_entity_poly.pdbx_seq_one_letter_code
_entity_poly.pdbx_strand_id
1 'polypeptide(L)'
;MDYILAPPSNAVKLFNEKDLSNWTTRSGDKAGWEAKDGIMHVVPSKGDIMTKERFTDFYLHLEWMEPDMPDAKGQAKGNSGVFLQGRYEIQVLDSYGIPVPGKGDCGAVYNQFAT
;
A
#
# COMPACT_ATOMS: atom_id res chain seq x y z
N MET A 1 0.68 -1.00 17.07
CA MET A 1 0.91 0.37 16.55
C MET A 1 -0.39 1.13 16.66
N ASP A 2 -0.34 2.33 17.19
CA ASP A 2 -1.51 3.19 17.26
C ASP A 2 -1.72 3.88 15.93
N TYR A 3 -2.95 3.91 15.43
CA TYR A 3 -3.28 4.64 14.22
C TYR A 3 -3.17 6.15 14.46
N ILE A 4 -2.73 6.89 13.44
CA ILE A 4 -2.75 8.36 13.46
C ILE A 4 -4.20 8.85 13.54
N LEU A 5 -5.12 8.15 12.86
CA LEU A 5 -6.56 8.38 12.92
C LEU A 5 -7.28 7.10 13.32
N ALA A 6 -8.10 7.17 14.36
CA ALA A 6 -8.95 6.06 14.74
C ALA A 6 -9.99 5.78 13.64
N PRO A 7 -10.19 4.51 13.23
CA PRO A 7 -11.20 4.18 12.24
C PRO A 7 -12.60 4.43 12.79
N PRO A 8 -13.56 4.85 11.94
CA PRO A 8 -14.97 4.88 12.31
C PRO A 8 -15.46 3.50 12.79
N SER A 9 -16.45 3.48 13.65
CA SER A 9 -16.98 2.22 14.22
C SER A 9 -17.56 1.26 13.17
N ASN A 10 -17.98 1.79 12.02
CA ASN A 10 -18.52 1.01 10.89
C ASN A 10 -17.48 0.71 9.80
N ALA A 11 -16.21 1.03 10.02
CA ALA A 11 -15.17 0.73 9.06
C ALA A 11 -14.94 -0.77 8.92
N VAL A 12 -14.73 -1.23 7.68
CA VAL A 12 -14.26 -2.58 7.40
C VAL A 12 -12.75 -2.60 7.55
N LYS A 13 -12.24 -3.38 8.51
CA LYS A 13 -10.81 -3.59 8.66
C LYS A 13 -10.31 -4.58 7.61
N LEU A 14 -9.58 -4.10 6.63
CA LEU A 14 -9.00 -4.94 5.58
C LEU A 14 -7.85 -5.81 6.10
N PHE A 15 -7.05 -5.30 7.02
CA PHE A 15 -6.01 -6.03 7.71
C PHE A 15 -6.37 -6.21 9.19
N ASN A 16 -6.41 -7.44 9.66
CA ASN A 16 -6.83 -7.79 11.03
C ASN A 16 -5.72 -7.67 12.08
N GLU A 17 -4.54 -7.15 11.70
CA GLU A 17 -3.35 -6.97 12.54
C GLU A 17 -2.70 -8.29 13.02
N LYS A 18 -3.19 -9.45 12.58
CA LYS A 18 -2.71 -10.78 13.00
C LYS A 18 -2.16 -11.60 11.86
N ASP A 19 -2.89 -11.67 10.74
CA ASP A 19 -2.54 -12.49 9.60
C ASP A 19 -3.09 -11.90 8.29
N LEU A 20 -2.81 -12.58 7.19
CA LEU A 20 -3.25 -12.21 5.85
C LEU A 20 -4.44 -13.06 5.36
N SER A 21 -5.27 -13.56 6.26
CA SER A 21 -6.41 -14.43 5.92
C SER A 21 -7.44 -13.75 5.01
N ASN A 22 -7.54 -12.41 5.06
CA ASN A 22 -8.43 -11.60 4.21
C ASN A 22 -7.81 -11.21 2.86
N TRP A 23 -6.61 -11.70 2.58
CA TRP A 23 -5.82 -11.33 1.40
C TRP A 23 -5.44 -12.55 0.57
N THR A 24 -5.22 -12.33 -0.71
CA THR A 24 -4.83 -13.35 -1.66
C THR A 24 -3.90 -12.76 -2.72
N THR A 25 -3.25 -13.61 -3.50
CA THR A 25 -2.58 -13.18 -4.73
C THR A 25 -3.62 -12.91 -5.83
N ARG A 26 -3.19 -12.33 -6.96
CA ARG A 26 -4.07 -12.14 -8.12
C ARG A 26 -4.63 -13.45 -8.69
N SER A 27 -3.91 -14.55 -8.53
CA SER A 27 -4.35 -15.89 -8.97
C SER A 27 -5.22 -16.62 -7.94
N GLY A 28 -5.47 -16.05 -6.77
CA GLY A 28 -6.29 -16.65 -5.73
C GLY A 28 -5.52 -17.51 -4.73
N ASP A 29 -4.20 -17.54 -4.83
CA ASP A 29 -3.34 -18.27 -3.89
C ASP A 29 -3.16 -17.50 -2.59
N LYS A 30 -2.58 -18.15 -1.59
CA LYS A 30 -2.25 -17.53 -0.31
C LYS A 30 -1.32 -16.33 -0.51
N ALA A 31 -1.67 -15.19 0.08
CA ALA A 31 -0.82 -14.01 0.09
C ALA A 31 0.53 -14.32 0.74
N GLY A 32 1.62 -13.90 0.07
CA GLY A 32 2.98 -14.23 0.49
C GLY A 32 3.69 -13.15 1.31
N TRP A 33 3.04 -12.03 1.59
CA TRP A 33 3.58 -11.01 2.48
C TRP A 33 3.55 -11.48 3.95
N GLU A 34 4.14 -10.72 4.85
CA GLU A 34 4.22 -11.08 6.26
C GLU A 34 3.32 -10.20 7.12
N ALA A 35 2.74 -10.80 8.15
CA ALA A 35 2.03 -10.08 9.20
C ALA A 35 2.80 -10.29 10.51
N LYS A 36 3.32 -9.20 11.07
CA LYS A 36 4.12 -9.24 12.30
C LYS A 36 3.97 -7.93 13.07
N ASP A 37 3.81 -8.05 14.39
CA ASP A 37 3.70 -6.90 15.31
C ASP A 37 2.58 -5.91 14.93
N GLY A 38 1.45 -6.41 14.40
CA GLY A 38 0.33 -5.58 13.97
C GLY A 38 0.56 -4.86 12.64
N ILE A 39 1.61 -5.21 11.91
CA ILE A 39 2.00 -4.55 10.65
C ILE A 39 2.03 -5.57 9.52
N MET A 40 1.58 -5.17 8.36
CA MET A 40 1.71 -5.92 7.12
C MET A 40 3.01 -5.50 6.42
N HIS A 41 3.95 -6.44 6.31
CA HIS A 41 5.23 -6.22 5.67
C HIS A 41 5.21 -6.69 4.23
N VAL A 42 5.60 -5.80 3.33
CA VAL A 42 5.79 -6.13 1.91
C VAL A 42 6.96 -7.10 1.76
N VAL A 43 6.75 -8.17 0.99
CA VAL A 43 7.81 -9.08 0.56
C VAL A 43 7.89 -8.99 -0.97
N PRO A 44 8.82 -8.19 -1.53
CA PRO A 44 8.82 -7.87 -2.97
C PRO A 44 8.86 -9.09 -3.88
N SER A 45 9.59 -10.14 -3.49
CA SER A 45 9.68 -11.40 -4.26
C SER A 45 8.38 -12.20 -4.33
N LYS A 46 7.37 -11.84 -3.55
CA LYS A 46 6.07 -12.53 -3.48
C LYS A 46 4.97 -11.87 -4.32
N GLY A 47 5.31 -10.77 -5.01
CA GLY A 47 4.38 -10.05 -5.87
C GLY A 47 3.28 -9.33 -5.12
N ASP A 48 2.23 -8.98 -5.85
CA ASP A 48 1.11 -8.24 -5.33
C ASP A 48 0.15 -9.11 -4.52
N ILE A 49 -0.53 -8.47 -3.59
CA ILE A 49 -1.66 -9.06 -2.88
C ILE A 49 -2.91 -8.21 -3.11
N MET A 50 -4.07 -8.82 -2.92
CA MET A 50 -5.36 -8.14 -3.05
C MET A 50 -6.33 -8.59 -1.97
N THR A 51 -7.30 -7.77 -1.66
CA THR A 51 -8.39 -8.13 -0.75
C THR A 51 -9.25 -9.23 -1.37
N LYS A 52 -9.67 -10.20 -0.55
CA LYS A 52 -10.67 -11.20 -0.98
C LYS A 52 -12.04 -10.56 -1.16
N GLU A 53 -12.40 -9.64 -0.27
CA GLU A 53 -13.63 -8.86 -0.36
C GLU A 53 -13.52 -7.83 -1.49
N ARG A 54 -14.63 -7.59 -2.18
CA ARG A 54 -14.72 -6.64 -3.29
C ARG A 54 -15.57 -5.45 -2.91
N PHE A 55 -15.18 -4.28 -3.40
CA PHE A 55 -15.85 -3.01 -3.12
C PHE A 55 -16.12 -2.27 -4.42
N THR A 56 -17.24 -1.57 -4.50
CA THR A 56 -17.59 -0.73 -5.66
C THR A 56 -17.26 0.72 -5.38
N ASP A 57 -17.91 1.32 -4.40
CA ASP A 57 -17.68 2.69 -3.95
C ASP A 57 -17.19 2.66 -2.52
N PHE A 58 -16.11 3.39 -2.22
CA PHE A 58 -15.51 3.33 -0.89
C PHE A 58 -14.67 4.57 -0.57
N TYR A 59 -14.49 4.80 0.71
CA TYR A 59 -13.40 5.59 1.25
C TYR A 59 -12.34 4.63 1.78
N LEU A 60 -11.10 4.77 1.32
CA LEU A 60 -9.98 3.95 1.78
C LEU A 60 -9.04 4.80 2.63
N HIS A 61 -8.74 4.30 3.82
CA HIS A 61 -7.66 4.83 4.65
C HIS A 61 -6.61 3.75 4.84
N LEU A 62 -5.37 4.11 4.63
CA LEU A 62 -4.23 3.27 4.97
C LEU A 62 -3.07 4.13 5.47
N GLU A 63 -2.24 3.55 6.29
CA GLU A 63 -1.03 4.16 6.81
C GLU A 63 0.15 3.26 6.44
N TRP A 64 1.27 3.86 6.06
CA TRP A 64 2.46 3.11 5.69
C TRP A 64 3.71 3.77 6.23
N MET A 65 4.77 3.00 6.28
CA MET A 65 6.10 3.46 6.62
C MET A 65 7.08 2.95 5.58
N GLU A 66 7.80 3.87 4.96
CA GLU A 66 8.86 3.52 4.03
C GLU A 66 10.14 3.10 4.77
N PRO A 67 10.91 2.15 4.22
CA PRO A 67 12.20 1.83 4.76
C PRO A 67 13.19 2.99 4.57
N ASP A 68 14.07 3.19 5.53
CA ASP A 68 15.19 4.11 5.39
C ASP A 68 16.23 3.52 4.43
N MET A 69 16.40 4.15 3.28
CA MET A 69 17.31 3.71 2.21
C MET A 69 18.18 4.90 1.73
N PRO A 70 19.13 5.36 2.56
CA PRO A 70 19.88 6.60 2.29
C PRO A 70 20.72 6.55 1.01
N ASP A 71 21.15 5.37 0.59
CA ASP A 71 21.97 5.18 -0.62
C ASP A 71 21.12 4.99 -1.89
N ALA A 72 19.82 4.79 -1.77
CA ALA A 72 18.92 4.64 -2.90
C ALA A 72 18.39 6.00 -3.39
N LYS A 73 18.03 6.07 -4.68
CA LYS A 73 17.51 7.28 -5.30
C LYS A 73 16.28 6.97 -6.16
N GLY A 74 15.35 7.92 -6.23
CA GLY A 74 14.18 7.85 -7.09
C GLY A 74 13.38 6.56 -6.85
N GLN A 75 13.03 5.87 -7.91
CA GLN A 75 12.20 4.65 -7.87
C GLN A 75 12.89 3.44 -7.18
N ALA A 76 14.18 3.54 -6.88
CA ALA A 76 14.91 2.49 -6.15
C ALA A 76 14.78 2.61 -4.63
N LYS A 77 14.22 3.69 -4.11
CA LYS A 77 13.86 3.84 -2.70
C LYS A 77 12.67 2.96 -2.33
N GLY A 78 12.20 3.04 -1.11
CA GLY A 78 10.95 2.38 -0.70
C GLY A 78 9.85 2.69 -1.69
N ASN A 79 9.30 1.67 -2.33
CA ASN A 79 8.41 1.79 -3.48
C ASN A 79 7.36 0.70 -3.45
N SER A 80 6.11 1.11 -3.48
CA SER A 80 4.95 0.24 -3.52
C SER A 80 3.81 0.97 -4.23
N GLY A 81 2.59 0.46 -4.12
CA GLY A 81 1.45 1.12 -4.69
C GLY A 81 0.13 0.50 -4.25
N VAL A 82 -0.93 1.26 -4.39
CA VAL A 82 -2.28 0.82 -4.09
C VAL A 82 -3.10 0.86 -5.37
N PHE A 83 -3.48 -0.32 -5.87
CA PHE A 83 -4.32 -0.44 -7.05
C PHE A 83 -5.79 -0.37 -6.68
N LEU A 84 -6.48 0.59 -7.28
CA LEU A 84 -7.93 0.76 -7.17
C LEU A 84 -8.61 0.12 -8.38
N GLN A 85 -9.58 -0.76 -8.14
CA GLN A 85 -10.31 -1.49 -9.19
C GLN A 85 -9.41 -2.29 -10.14
N GLY A 86 -8.19 -2.62 -9.69
CA GLY A 86 -7.20 -3.31 -10.52
C GLY A 86 -6.70 -2.51 -11.73
N ARG A 87 -6.96 -1.20 -11.78
CA ARG A 87 -6.65 -0.34 -12.94
C ARG A 87 -5.73 0.82 -12.63
N TYR A 88 -6.00 1.53 -11.54
CA TYR A 88 -5.32 2.77 -11.21
C TYR A 88 -4.44 2.56 -10.00
N GLU A 89 -3.16 2.85 -10.14
CA GLU A 89 -2.20 2.78 -9.05
C GLU A 89 -2.02 4.16 -8.43
N ILE A 90 -2.25 4.22 -7.13
CA ILE A 90 -1.81 5.35 -6.32
C ILE A 90 -0.42 5.01 -5.80
N GLN A 91 0.57 5.81 -6.20
CA GLN A 91 1.97 5.57 -5.88
C GLN A 91 2.24 5.71 -4.39
N VAL A 92 2.95 4.75 -3.84
CA VAL A 92 3.58 4.78 -2.51
C VAL A 92 5.08 4.73 -2.72
N LEU A 93 5.76 5.85 -2.49
CA LEU A 93 7.18 6.00 -2.75
C LEU A 93 7.79 6.92 -1.69
N ASP A 94 8.99 6.59 -1.22
CA ASP A 94 9.80 7.58 -0.49
C ASP A 94 10.29 8.66 -1.44
N SER A 95 9.45 9.67 -1.63
CA SER A 95 9.74 10.87 -2.42
C SER A 95 9.95 12.11 -1.53
N TYR A 96 10.32 11.89 -0.27
CA TYR A 96 10.59 12.98 0.66
C TYR A 96 11.68 13.92 0.12
N GLY A 97 11.42 15.21 0.21
CA GLY A 97 12.35 16.25 -0.24
C GLY A 97 12.32 16.54 -1.75
N ILE A 98 11.43 15.93 -2.52
CA ILE A 98 11.22 16.30 -3.92
C ILE A 98 10.44 17.63 -3.99
N PRO A 99 11.03 18.73 -4.54
CA PRO A 99 10.39 20.05 -4.50
C PRO A 99 9.12 20.15 -5.35
N VAL A 100 9.11 19.45 -6.48
CA VAL A 100 7.98 19.43 -7.42
C VAL A 100 7.69 17.96 -7.75
N PRO A 101 6.69 17.36 -7.12
CA PRO A 101 6.33 15.96 -7.38
C PRO A 101 5.90 15.75 -8.83
N GLY A 102 6.36 14.64 -9.40
CA GLY A 102 6.00 14.20 -10.74
C GLY A 102 4.97 13.05 -10.71
N LYS A 103 4.67 12.54 -11.89
CA LYS A 103 3.68 11.45 -12.07
C LYS A 103 4.13 10.08 -11.52
N GLY A 104 5.34 9.97 -11.02
CA GLY A 104 5.89 8.76 -10.40
C GLY A 104 6.19 8.93 -8.91
N ASP A 105 5.87 10.07 -8.32
CA ASP A 105 6.11 10.35 -6.91
C ASP A 105 4.91 9.97 -6.03
N CYS A 106 5.11 9.98 -4.72
CA CYS A 106 4.11 9.54 -3.76
C CYS A 106 2.78 10.30 -3.93
N GLY A 107 1.68 9.58 -3.91
CA GLY A 107 0.33 10.11 -4.06
C GLY A 107 -0.12 10.32 -5.51
N ALA A 108 0.79 10.24 -6.47
CA ALA A 108 0.42 10.35 -7.89
C ALA A 108 -0.52 9.20 -8.32
N VAL A 109 -1.42 9.50 -9.25
CA VAL A 109 -1.99 8.43 -10.09
C VAL A 109 -0.90 8.05 -11.09
N TYR A 110 -0.24 6.93 -10.83
CA TYR A 110 1.05 6.58 -11.45
C TYR A 110 1.05 6.70 -12.96
N ASN A 111 2.02 7.44 -13.49
CA ASN A 111 2.19 7.80 -14.90
C ASN A 111 1.04 8.60 -15.54
N GLN A 112 0.05 9.03 -14.76
CA GLN A 112 -1.12 9.74 -15.27
C GLN A 112 -1.17 11.19 -14.77
N PHE A 113 -1.26 11.35 -13.46
CA PHE A 113 -1.39 12.66 -12.82
C PHE A 113 -0.44 12.75 -11.64
N ALA A 114 0.30 13.86 -11.56
CA ALA A 114 1.06 14.21 -10.38
C ALA A 114 0.14 14.65 -9.22
N THR A 115 0.66 14.59 -8.00
CA THR A 115 0.00 15.15 -6.81
C THR A 115 0.15 16.66 -6.75
#